data_6528f38aa11eb64c470b694fe5d61431
#
_entry.id   6528f38aa11eb64c470b694fe5d61431
#
_cell.length_a   1.000
_cell.length_b   1.000
_cell.length_c   1.000
_cell.angle_alpha   90.00
_cell.angle_beta   90.00
_cell.angle_gamma   90.00
#
_symmetry.space_group_name_H-M   'P 1'
#
loop_
_entity.id
_entity.type
_entity.pdbx_description
1 polymer ?
#
loop_
_entity_poly.entity_id
_entity_poly.type
_entity_poly.pdbx_seq_one_letter_code
_entity_poly.pdbx_strand_id
1 'polypeptide(L)'
;VPKPSNFYGDSKLQAEEGIKPLENESFKIVILRPPMIYGKGSKGNYPKLAKLARKVPVFPDIDNQRSMLHIDNLCEFIKLMIDNKESGLFFPQNKEYVKTSEMVRLIADVHGKKIRLMKVFNPFIKLMYRIGTVNKVFGNMVYDKSMSEYDKGNYQLKDLRESILRTEGRH
;
A
#
# COMPACT_ATOMS: atom_id res chain seq x y z
N VAL A 1 -8.22 -18.77 5.28
CA VAL A 1 -6.91 -19.43 5.34
C VAL A 1 -6.04 -18.87 4.21
N PRO A 2 -4.81 -18.38 4.51
CA PRO A 2 -3.90 -17.88 3.50
C PRO A 2 -3.58 -18.97 2.46
N LYS A 3 -3.54 -18.58 1.18
CA LYS A 3 -3.11 -19.46 0.09
C LYS A 3 -1.98 -18.76 -0.65
N PRO A 4 -0.72 -18.93 -0.24
CA PRO A 4 0.42 -18.34 -0.91
C PRO A 4 0.49 -18.81 -2.38
N SER A 5 0.75 -17.87 -3.28
CA SER A 5 0.86 -18.17 -4.71
C SER A 5 2.31 -18.33 -5.19
N ASN A 6 3.27 -18.16 -4.29
CA ASN A 6 4.69 -18.23 -4.60
C ASN A 6 5.52 -18.54 -3.35
N PHE A 7 6.78 -18.92 -3.57
CA PHE A 7 7.73 -19.27 -2.52
C PHE A 7 7.89 -18.20 -1.43
N TYR A 8 7.89 -16.91 -1.81
CA TYR A 8 8.00 -15.82 -0.83
C TYR A 8 6.81 -15.78 0.13
N GLY A 9 5.59 -15.88 -0.40
CA GLY A 9 4.38 -15.93 0.44
C GLY A 9 4.35 -17.16 1.34
N ASP A 10 4.78 -18.30 0.82
CA ASP A 10 4.87 -19.55 1.57
C ASP A 10 5.88 -19.45 2.72
N SER A 11 7.08 -18.94 2.48
CA SER A 11 8.09 -18.74 3.52
C SER A 11 7.62 -17.79 4.64
N LYS A 12 6.81 -16.77 4.32
CA LYS A 12 6.22 -15.88 5.32
C LYS A 12 5.17 -16.59 6.15
N LEU A 13 4.33 -17.41 5.53
CA LEU A 13 3.33 -18.19 6.25
C LEU A 13 3.97 -19.20 7.19
N GLN A 14 4.98 -19.94 6.75
CA GLN A 14 5.74 -20.86 7.60
C GLN A 14 6.40 -20.14 8.80
N ALA A 15 6.94 -18.93 8.58
CA ALA A 15 7.49 -18.12 9.67
C ALA A 15 6.41 -17.71 10.68
N GLU A 16 5.23 -17.29 10.22
CA GLU A 16 4.10 -16.98 11.11
C GLU A 16 3.67 -18.20 11.95
N GLU A 17 3.57 -19.38 11.32
CA GLU A 17 3.20 -20.61 11.99
C GLU A 17 4.25 -21.06 13.00
N GLY A 18 5.53 -20.88 12.65
CA GLY A 18 6.65 -21.24 13.53
C GLY A 18 6.79 -20.39 14.78
N ILE A 19 6.41 -19.08 14.71
CA ILE A 19 6.52 -18.19 15.88
C ILE A 19 5.30 -18.22 16.80
N LYS A 20 4.10 -18.49 16.29
CA LYS A 20 2.86 -18.50 17.09
C LYS A 20 2.92 -19.34 18.37
N PRO A 21 3.49 -20.55 18.36
CA PRO A 21 3.58 -21.39 19.58
C PRO A 21 4.48 -20.80 20.67
N LEU A 22 5.30 -19.80 20.37
CA LEU A 22 6.19 -19.14 21.33
C LEU A 22 5.47 -18.09 22.18
N GLU A 23 4.23 -17.72 21.80
CA GLU A 23 3.46 -16.73 22.53
C GLU A 23 3.08 -17.19 23.93
N ASN A 24 3.28 -16.31 24.93
CA ASN A 24 2.91 -16.55 26.31
C ASN A 24 2.61 -15.21 27.01
N GLU A 25 2.39 -15.22 28.30
CA GLU A 25 2.07 -13.98 29.06
C GLU A 25 3.15 -12.92 29.00
N SER A 26 4.43 -13.31 28.97
CA SER A 26 5.59 -12.41 28.92
C SER A 26 6.10 -12.13 27.50
N PHE A 27 5.65 -12.88 26.50
CA PHE A 27 6.10 -12.77 25.12
C PHE A 27 4.89 -12.68 24.17
N LYS A 28 4.56 -11.46 23.76
CA LYS A 28 3.44 -11.17 22.85
C LYS A 28 3.91 -11.14 21.40
N ILE A 29 3.10 -11.70 20.51
CA ILE A 29 3.41 -11.78 19.07
C ILE A 29 2.41 -10.95 18.26
N VAL A 30 2.92 -9.96 17.56
CA VAL A 30 2.14 -9.17 16.59
C VAL A 30 2.56 -9.55 15.18
N ILE A 31 1.60 -10.02 14.39
CA ILE A 31 1.79 -10.34 12.97
C ILE A 31 1.11 -9.25 12.15
N LEU A 32 1.89 -8.56 11.31
CA LEU A 32 1.38 -7.53 10.42
C LEU A 32 1.37 -8.03 8.97
N ARG A 33 0.23 -7.93 8.31
CA ARG A 33 0.07 -8.20 6.87
C ARG A 33 -0.33 -6.92 6.14
N PRO A 34 0.59 -5.97 5.97
CA PRO A 34 0.30 -4.72 5.29
C PRO A 34 0.11 -4.95 3.78
N PRO A 35 -0.66 -4.08 3.09
CA PRO A 35 -0.67 -4.00 1.65
C PRO A 35 0.64 -3.42 1.11
N MET A 36 0.65 -2.86 -0.10
CA MET A 36 1.83 -2.22 -0.65
C MET A 36 2.28 -1.04 0.23
N ILE A 37 3.46 -1.17 0.85
CA ILE A 37 4.08 -0.10 1.63
C ILE A 37 4.81 0.86 0.67
N TYR A 38 4.71 2.16 0.93
CA TYR A 38 5.44 3.20 0.23
C TYR A 38 5.91 4.30 1.16
N GLY A 39 6.90 5.08 0.71
CA GLY A 39 7.55 6.15 1.45
C GLY A 39 8.90 6.50 0.85
N LYS A 40 9.59 7.48 1.40
CA LYS A 40 10.90 7.91 0.89
C LYS A 40 11.90 6.75 0.90
N GLY A 41 12.54 6.50 -0.24
CA GLY A 41 13.51 5.40 -0.38
C GLY A 41 12.90 4.01 -0.51
N SER A 42 11.57 3.86 -0.59
CA SER A 42 10.92 2.56 -0.76
C SER A 42 11.34 1.89 -2.06
N LYS A 43 11.45 0.55 -2.02
CA LYS A 43 11.65 -0.29 -3.21
C LYS A 43 10.28 -0.73 -3.77
N GLY A 44 10.26 -1.27 -5.00
CA GLY A 44 9.06 -1.87 -5.58
C GLY A 44 8.36 -1.01 -6.63
N ASN A 45 7.02 -0.95 -6.60
CA ASN A 45 6.23 -0.33 -7.68
C ASN A 45 6.11 1.19 -7.55
N TYR A 46 6.14 1.75 -6.34
CA TYR A 46 6.00 3.19 -6.14
C TYR A 46 7.08 3.99 -6.90
N PRO A 47 8.40 3.70 -6.79
CA PRO A 47 9.42 4.43 -7.55
C PRO A 47 9.24 4.36 -9.07
N LYS A 48 8.71 3.25 -9.58
CA LYS A 48 8.40 3.10 -11.01
C LYS A 48 7.27 4.04 -11.44
N LEU A 49 6.21 4.12 -10.63
CA LEU A 49 5.11 5.06 -10.85
C LEU A 49 5.56 6.52 -10.73
N ALA A 50 6.39 6.84 -9.73
CA ALA A 50 6.96 8.17 -9.56
C ALA A 50 7.84 8.59 -10.74
N LYS A 51 8.69 7.68 -11.24
CA LYS A 51 9.47 7.92 -12.45
C LYS A 51 8.60 8.17 -13.67
N LEU A 52 7.51 7.40 -13.82
CA LEU A 52 6.57 7.56 -14.92
C LEU A 52 5.82 8.90 -14.80
N ALA A 53 5.30 9.25 -13.62
CA ALA A 53 4.60 10.50 -13.34
C ALA A 53 5.43 11.73 -13.71
N ARG A 54 6.76 11.66 -13.54
CA ARG A 54 7.66 12.76 -13.91
C ARG A 54 7.98 12.84 -15.39
N LYS A 55 7.65 11.81 -16.20
CA LYS A 55 8.05 11.72 -17.61
C LYS A 55 6.91 11.89 -18.59
N VAL A 56 5.71 11.38 -18.27
CA VAL A 56 4.62 11.33 -19.26
C VAL A 56 3.68 12.52 -19.12
N PRO A 57 3.22 13.11 -20.24
CA PRO A 57 2.23 14.19 -20.22
C PRO A 57 0.79 13.69 -20.10
N VAL A 58 0.56 12.41 -20.40
CA VAL A 58 -0.76 11.75 -20.34
C VAL A 58 -0.67 10.42 -19.63
N PHE A 59 -1.75 10.05 -18.94
CA PHE A 59 -1.83 8.76 -18.25
C PHE A 59 -3.25 8.19 -18.30
N PRO A 60 -3.45 6.87 -18.33
CA PRO A 60 -4.78 6.25 -18.31
C PRO A 60 -5.54 6.60 -17.03
N ASP A 61 -6.81 7.00 -17.18
CA ASP A 61 -7.72 7.23 -16.05
C ASP A 61 -8.53 5.97 -15.75
N ILE A 62 -7.92 5.03 -15.05
CA ILE A 62 -8.54 3.75 -14.70
C ILE A 62 -9.16 3.85 -13.31
N ASP A 63 -10.40 3.43 -13.20
CA ASP A 63 -11.14 3.35 -11.94
C ASP A 63 -10.79 2.04 -11.21
N ASN A 64 -9.58 1.98 -10.68
CA ASN A 64 -9.12 0.88 -9.83
C ASN A 64 -9.02 1.32 -8.37
N GLN A 65 -9.06 0.34 -7.47
CA GLN A 65 -8.91 0.56 -6.04
C GLN A 65 -7.77 -0.29 -5.49
N ARG A 66 -6.92 0.34 -4.70
CA ARG A 66 -5.77 -0.32 -4.10
C ARG A 66 -5.63 0.07 -2.63
N SER A 67 -5.51 -0.93 -1.79
CA SER A 67 -5.01 -0.73 -0.44
C SER A 67 -3.52 -0.43 -0.48
N MET A 68 -3.12 0.58 0.26
CA MET A 68 -1.72 0.98 0.40
C MET A 68 -1.47 1.43 1.84
N LEU A 69 -0.20 1.45 2.25
CA LEU A 69 0.17 1.93 3.58
C LEU A 69 1.42 2.82 3.47
N HIS A 70 1.31 4.07 3.92
CA HIS A 70 2.47 4.94 4.02
C HIS A 70 3.35 4.53 5.21
N ILE A 71 4.66 4.67 5.04
CA ILE A 71 5.62 4.25 6.08
C ILE A 71 5.40 4.93 7.42
N ASP A 72 5.04 6.22 7.45
CA ASP A 72 4.78 6.94 8.71
C ASP A 72 3.55 6.36 9.43
N ASN A 73 2.48 6.02 8.68
CA ASN A 73 1.30 5.37 9.24
C ASN A 73 1.62 3.98 9.78
N LEU A 74 2.50 3.23 9.08
CA LEU A 74 2.98 1.94 9.57
C LEU A 74 3.81 2.08 10.84
N CYS A 75 4.71 3.05 10.91
CA CYS A 75 5.53 3.29 12.10
C CYS A 75 4.65 3.64 13.32
N GLU A 76 3.65 4.50 13.13
CA GLU A 76 2.70 4.81 14.20
C GLU A 76 1.89 3.57 14.61
N PHE A 77 1.44 2.75 13.64
CA PHE A 77 0.76 1.50 13.96
C PHE A 77 1.63 0.56 14.80
N ILE A 78 2.90 0.37 14.42
CA ILE A 78 3.85 -0.46 15.19
C ILE A 78 4.05 0.10 16.60
N LYS A 79 4.20 1.43 16.73
CA LYS A 79 4.29 2.08 18.01
C LYS A 79 3.07 1.78 18.90
N LEU A 80 1.86 1.91 18.36
CA LEU A 80 0.62 1.57 19.08
C LEU A 80 0.57 0.10 19.51
N MET A 81 1.05 -0.84 18.67
CA MET A 81 1.13 -2.26 19.02
C MET A 81 2.04 -2.49 20.24
N ILE A 82 3.17 -1.79 20.30
CA ILE A 82 4.13 -1.87 21.40
C ILE A 82 3.54 -1.23 22.66
N ASP A 83 3.04 -0.02 22.56
CA ASP A 83 2.53 0.77 23.69
C ASP A 83 1.34 0.07 24.36
N ASN A 84 0.46 -0.52 23.56
CA ASN A 84 -0.73 -1.24 24.04
C ASN A 84 -0.48 -2.73 24.34
N LYS A 85 0.76 -3.22 24.17
CA LYS A 85 1.16 -4.62 24.39
C LYS A 85 0.24 -5.60 23.64
N GLU A 86 -0.05 -5.27 22.40
CA GLU A 86 -0.97 -6.05 21.57
C GLU A 86 -0.39 -7.44 21.22
N SER A 87 -1.28 -8.35 20.86
CA SER A 87 -0.92 -9.61 20.20
C SER A 87 -1.96 -9.96 19.14
N GLY A 88 -1.57 -10.79 18.16
CA GLY A 88 -2.47 -11.26 17.13
C GLY A 88 -2.11 -10.80 15.72
N LEU A 89 -3.08 -10.90 14.80
CA LEU A 89 -2.91 -10.65 13.38
C LEU A 89 -3.65 -9.35 12.98
N PHE A 90 -2.93 -8.43 12.35
CA PHE A 90 -3.44 -7.13 11.95
C PHE A 90 -3.16 -6.83 10.47
N PHE A 91 -4.04 -6.03 9.85
CA PHE A 91 -3.99 -5.64 8.44
C PHE A 91 -4.01 -4.12 8.28
N PRO A 92 -2.97 -3.40 8.76
CA PRO A 92 -2.97 -1.94 8.69
C PRO A 92 -2.95 -1.45 7.25
N GLN A 93 -3.75 -0.42 6.94
CA GLN A 93 -3.76 0.27 5.64
C GLN A 93 -4.10 1.76 5.82
N ASN A 94 -3.84 2.57 4.79
CA ASN A 94 -4.29 3.96 4.76
C ASN A 94 -5.83 4.05 4.80
N LYS A 95 -6.32 5.21 5.22
CA LYS A 95 -7.76 5.47 5.34
C LYS A 95 -8.50 5.30 4.00
N GLU A 96 -7.93 5.81 2.90
CA GLU A 96 -8.55 5.75 1.59
C GLU A 96 -7.99 4.58 0.76
N TYR A 97 -8.82 4.06 -0.15
CA TYR A 97 -8.32 3.31 -1.30
C TYR A 97 -7.75 4.28 -2.33
N VAL A 98 -6.65 3.90 -2.93
CA VAL A 98 -5.93 4.73 -3.87
C VAL A 98 -6.20 4.28 -5.30
N LYS A 99 -6.57 5.22 -6.18
CA LYS A 99 -6.55 5.02 -7.63
C LYS A 99 -5.14 5.24 -8.15
N THR A 100 -4.65 4.35 -9.00
CA THR A 100 -3.31 4.49 -9.58
C THR A 100 -3.16 5.79 -10.38
N SER A 101 -4.19 6.19 -11.13
CA SER A 101 -4.22 7.44 -11.88
C SER A 101 -4.13 8.68 -10.98
N GLU A 102 -4.84 8.66 -9.85
CA GLU A 102 -4.79 9.75 -8.87
C GLU A 102 -3.41 9.88 -8.22
N MET A 103 -2.83 8.74 -7.80
CA MET A 103 -1.46 8.73 -7.25
C MET A 103 -0.46 9.31 -8.25
N VAL A 104 -0.51 8.90 -9.51
CA VAL A 104 0.37 9.41 -10.57
C VAL A 104 0.18 10.92 -10.77
N ARG A 105 -1.06 11.40 -10.75
CA ARG A 105 -1.37 12.84 -10.84
C ARG A 105 -0.80 13.61 -9.66
N LEU A 106 -1.03 13.14 -8.42
CA LEU A 106 -0.52 13.80 -7.22
C LEU A 106 1.02 13.85 -7.19
N ILE A 107 1.69 12.78 -7.60
CA ILE A 107 3.15 12.77 -7.72
C ILE A 107 3.63 13.82 -8.73
N ALA A 108 2.98 13.91 -9.89
CA ALA A 108 3.33 14.90 -10.90
C ALA A 108 3.11 16.33 -10.38
N ASP A 109 1.98 16.59 -9.73
CA ASP A 109 1.64 17.89 -9.13
C ASP A 109 2.71 18.34 -8.12
N VAL A 110 3.19 17.42 -7.25
CA VAL A 110 4.28 17.70 -6.31
C VAL A 110 5.56 18.13 -7.03
N HIS A 111 5.82 17.61 -8.24
CA HIS A 111 6.95 17.99 -9.07
C HIS A 111 6.67 19.20 -10.02
N GLY A 112 5.54 19.88 -9.84
CA GLY A 112 5.16 21.02 -10.67
C GLY A 112 4.79 20.66 -12.10
N LYS A 113 4.42 19.39 -12.34
CA LYS A 113 4.03 18.88 -13.67
C LYS A 113 2.53 18.61 -13.72
N LYS A 114 1.92 18.92 -14.86
CA LYS A 114 0.51 18.59 -15.13
C LYS A 114 0.45 17.32 -15.98
N ILE A 115 -0.26 16.29 -15.48
CA ILE A 115 -0.58 15.10 -16.26
C ILE A 115 -2.07 15.12 -16.61
N ARG A 116 -2.36 14.86 -17.89
CA ARG A 116 -3.73 14.71 -18.38
C ARG A 116 -4.16 13.25 -18.23
N LEU A 117 -5.18 13.02 -17.40
CA LEU A 117 -5.79 11.69 -17.27
C LEU A 117 -6.79 11.46 -18.40
N MET A 118 -6.71 10.32 -19.08
CA MET A 118 -7.51 10.02 -20.26
C MET A 118 -8.15 8.64 -20.21
N LYS A 119 -9.48 8.58 -20.33
CA LYS A 119 -10.24 7.31 -20.34
C LYS A 119 -10.15 6.56 -21.66
N VAL A 120 -9.74 7.21 -22.74
CA VAL A 120 -9.62 6.59 -24.07
C VAL A 120 -8.71 5.36 -24.09
N PHE A 121 -7.74 5.29 -23.17
CA PHE A 121 -6.82 4.14 -23.05
C PHE A 121 -7.43 2.94 -22.30
N ASN A 122 -8.55 3.13 -21.60
CA ASN A 122 -9.11 2.11 -20.70
C ASN A 122 -9.48 0.79 -21.41
N PRO A 123 -10.12 0.77 -22.60
CA PRO A 123 -10.42 -0.48 -23.30
C PRO A 123 -9.14 -1.28 -23.61
N PHE A 124 -8.10 -0.58 -24.06
CA PHE A 124 -6.81 -1.19 -24.41
C PHE A 124 -6.11 -1.77 -23.15
N ILE A 125 -6.09 -1.00 -22.07
CA ILE A 125 -5.51 -1.47 -20.78
C ILE A 125 -6.29 -2.68 -20.24
N LYS A 126 -7.63 -2.69 -20.34
CA LYS A 126 -8.45 -3.84 -19.93
C LYS A 126 -8.12 -5.11 -20.72
N LEU A 127 -7.88 -4.98 -22.04
CA LEU A 127 -7.44 -6.11 -22.86
C LEU A 127 -6.08 -6.65 -22.41
N MET A 128 -5.20 -5.77 -21.91
CA MET A 128 -3.86 -6.14 -21.42
C MET A 128 -3.84 -6.65 -19.97
N TYR A 129 -4.96 -6.76 -19.26
CA TYR A 129 -4.98 -7.27 -17.87
C TYR A 129 -4.48 -8.72 -17.72
N ARG A 130 -4.47 -9.50 -18.79
CA ARG A 130 -3.84 -10.82 -18.83
C ARG A 130 -2.32 -10.76 -18.63
N ILE A 131 -1.70 -9.60 -18.89
CA ILE A 131 -0.29 -9.37 -18.64
C ILE A 131 -0.12 -9.04 -17.17
N GLY A 132 0.57 -9.91 -16.41
CA GLY A 132 0.68 -9.80 -14.96
C GLY A 132 1.23 -8.47 -14.47
N THR A 133 2.11 -7.79 -15.23
CA THR A 133 2.63 -6.45 -14.88
C THR A 133 1.55 -5.37 -14.97
N VAL A 134 0.69 -5.43 -16.00
CA VAL A 134 -0.43 -4.47 -16.17
C VAL A 134 -1.44 -4.66 -15.05
N ASN A 135 -1.81 -5.89 -14.74
CA ASN A 135 -2.72 -6.19 -13.65
C ASN A 135 -2.17 -5.77 -12.29
N LYS A 136 -0.87 -5.91 -12.05
CA LYS A 136 -0.21 -5.42 -10.82
C LYS A 136 -0.28 -3.91 -10.65
N VAL A 137 -0.40 -3.13 -11.72
CA VAL A 137 -0.48 -1.66 -11.69
C VAL A 137 -1.92 -1.18 -11.68
N PHE A 138 -2.76 -1.74 -12.54
CA PHE A 138 -4.11 -1.25 -12.82
C PHE A 138 -5.23 -2.14 -12.29
N GLY A 139 -4.94 -3.34 -11.81
CA GLY A 139 -5.92 -4.22 -11.17
C GLY A 139 -6.34 -3.73 -9.79
N ASN A 140 -7.52 -4.16 -9.35
CA ASN A 140 -7.96 -3.97 -7.98
C ASN A 140 -7.17 -4.87 -7.04
N MET A 141 -6.77 -4.32 -5.90
CA MET A 141 -6.17 -5.08 -4.81
C MET A 141 -6.47 -4.35 -3.50
N VAL A 142 -7.53 -4.77 -2.83
CA VAL A 142 -8.03 -4.11 -1.62
C VAL A 142 -8.15 -5.10 -0.47
N TYR A 143 -7.86 -4.62 0.72
CA TYR A 143 -8.29 -5.24 1.98
C TYR A 143 -9.59 -4.59 2.43
N ASP A 144 -10.46 -5.36 3.05
CA ASP A 144 -11.66 -4.80 3.67
C ASP A 144 -11.25 -3.76 4.73
N LYS A 145 -11.96 -2.64 4.79
CA LYS A 145 -11.67 -1.56 5.73
C LYS A 145 -11.87 -2.00 7.18
N SER A 146 -12.88 -2.84 7.43
CA SER A 146 -13.14 -3.38 8.75
C SER A 146 -11.96 -4.17 9.34
N MET A 147 -11.14 -4.80 8.48
CA MET A 147 -9.94 -5.52 8.92
C MET A 147 -8.81 -4.60 9.42
N SER A 148 -8.93 -3.30 9.14
CA SER A 148 -7.88 -2.30 9.42
C SER A 148 -8.30 -1.31 10.51
N GLU A 149 -9.49 -1.50 11.08
CA GLU A 149 -9.96 -0.72 12.22
C GLU A 149 -9.11 -1.05 13.46
N TYR A 150 -8.79 -0.01 14.21
CA TYR A 150 -8.08 -0.12 15.47
C TYR A 150 -8.60 0.94 16.43
N ASP A 151 -9.17 0.50 17.55
CA ASP A 151 -9.91 1.32 18.49
C ASP A 151 -9.07 1.97 19.60
N LYS A 152 -7.83 1.48 19.79
CA LYS A 152 -6.94 1.98 20.86
C LYS A 152 -5.98 3.08 20.40
N GLY A 153 -6.22 3.69 19.26
CA GLY A 153 -5.43 4.81 18.77
C GLY A 153 -5.54 5.02 17.27
N ASN A 154 -5.22 6.24 16.82
CA ASN A 154 -5.22 6.58 15.41
C ASN A 154 -3.82 6.47 14.82
N TYR A 155 -3.62 5.53 13.91
CA TYR A 155 -2.36 5.37 13.18
C TYR A 155 -2.37 5.99 11.77
N GLN A 156 -3.55 6.36 11.27
CA GLN A 156 -3.74 6.91 9.92
C GLN A 156 -3.54 8.43 9.94
N LEU A 157 -2.34 8.85 10.34
CA LEU A 157 -1.99 10.26 10.55
C LEU A 157 -1.81 11.04 9.26
N LYS A 158 -1.50 10.35 8.16
CA LYS A 158 -1.20 10.95 6.85
C LYS A 158 -2.22 10.49 5.84
N ASP A 159 -2.89 11.46 5.20
CA ASP A 159 -3.70 11.22 4.02
C ASP A 159 -2.84 10.95 2.78
N LEU A 160 -3.47 10.65 1.66
CA LEU A 160 -2.76 10.32 0.42
C LEU A 160 -1.87 11.48 -0.06
N ARG A 161 -2.38 12.71 -0.03
CA ARG A 161 -1.65 13.89 -0.54
C ARG A 161 -0.43 14.19 0.33
N GLU A 162 -0.60 14.22 1.64
CA GLU A 162 0.48 14.49 2.60
C GLU A 162 1.56 13.40 2.54
N SER A 163 1.15 12.14 2.42
CA SER A 163 2.06 11.00 2.32
C SER A 163 2.91 11.07 1.03
N ILE A 164 2.33 11.50 -0.09
CA ILE A 164 3.07 11.70 -1.34
C ILE A 164 4.04 12.88 -1.23
N LEU A 165 3.62 14.00 -0.64
CA LEU A 165 4.51 15.15 -0.39
C LEU A 165 5.76 14.72 0.39
N ARG A 166 5.57 13.97 1.47
CA ARG A 166 6.69 13.44 2.28
C ARG A 166 7.56 12.44 1.52
N THR A 167 6.94 11.56 0.75
CA THR A 167 7.66 10.56 -0.03
C THR A 167 8.55 11.19 -1.09
N GLU A 168 8.08 12.24 -1.78
CA GLU A 168 8.82 12.94 -2.83
C GLU A 168 9.79 14.02 -2.28
N GLY A 169 9.85 14.19 -0.95
CA GLY A 169 10.82 15.06 -0.28
C GLY A 169 10.57 16.57 -0.46
N ARG A 170 9.32 16.96 -0.72
CA ARG A 170 8.91 18.37 -0.77
C ARG A 170 8.10 18.67 0.51
N HIS A 171 8.69 19.49 1.36
CA HIS A 171 8.07 20.05 2.58
C HIS A 171 7.38 21.36 2.27
#